data_5d59f29f113284dacacd2b67ad5e0cc8
#
_entry.id   5d59f29f113284dacacd2b67ad5e0cc8
#
_cell.length_a   1.000
_cell.length_b   1.000
_cell.length_c   1.000
_cell.angle_alpha   90.00
_cell.angle_beta   90.00
_cell.angle_gamma   90.00
#
_symmetry.space_group_name_H-M   'P 1'
#
loop_
_entity.id
_entity.type
_entity.pdbx_description
1 polymer ?
#
loop_
_entity_poly.entity_id
_entity_poly.type
_entity_poly.pdbx_seq_one_letter_code
_entity_poly.pdbx_strand_id
1 'polypeptide(L)'
;MELKGKHVAVLAEDLYEDLELWYPVYRFREAGAKVTVVGGGASGYSSKHGYPVTPDATAEKVNAADFDAVIIPGGYAPDRMRRHKAMVDLVRDVFARGKVVAAICHGGWMLVSADVLRGRKATCFFAIKDDLVNAGARYEDREVVRDGNLVTSRKPEDLPAFCRTILQALSGAKT
;
A
#
# COMPACT_ATOMS: atom_id res chain seq x y z
N MET A 1 9.69 -18.38 10.02
CA MET A 1 9.21 -17.01 9.68
C MET A 1 8.69 -17.06 8.26
N GLU A 2 7.42 -16.71 8.10
CA GLU A 2 6.64 -16.91 6.86
C GLU A 2 7.17 -16.12 5.65
N LEU A 3 7.83 -14.99 5.88
CA LEU A 3 8.29 -14.08 4.84
C LEU A 3 9.82 -13.89 4.81
N LYS A 4 10.58 -14.87 5.27
CA LYS A 4 12.04 -14.82 5.18
C LYS A 4 12.48 -14.65 3.72
N GLY A 5 13.33 -13.65 3.46
CA GLY A 5 13.82 -13.32 2.12
C GLY A 5 12.87 -12.44 1.28
N LYS A 6 11.70 -12.08 1.80
CA LYS A 6 10.80 -11.12 1.14
C LYS A 6 11.16 -9.68 1.51
N HIS A 7 10.93 -8.76 0.58
CA HIS A 7 11.17 -7.34 0.76
C HIS A 7 9.88 -6.55 0.49
N VAL A 8 9.43 -5.78 1.47
CA VAL A 8 8.18 -5.02 1.44
C VAL A 8 8.49 -3.53 1.56
N ALA A 9 7.99 -2.73 0.62
CA ALA A 9 7.95 -1.28 0.73
C ALA A 9 6.66 -0.85 1.41
N VAL A 10 6.74 0.09 2.36
CA VAL A 10 5.58 0.80 2.92
C VAL A 10 5.76 2.28 2.60
N LEU A 11 4.82 2.87 1.88
CA LEU A 11 4.89 4.26 1.48
C LEU A 11 4.58 5.19 2.65
N ALA A 12 5.28 6.32 2.73
CA ALA A 12 5.06 7.33 3.75
C ALA A 12 5.04 8.74 3.16
N GLU A 13 4.12 9.55 3.65
CA GLU A 13 4.03 10.99 3.38
C GLU A 13 3.29 11.65 4.55
N ASP A 14 3.32 12.97 4.67
CA ASP A 14 2.64 13.69 5.73
C ASP A 14 1.14 13.41 5.78
N LEU A 15 0.60 13.42 7.00
CA LEU A 15 -0.80 13.17 7.32
C LEU A 15 -1.26 11.73 7.02
N TYR A 16 -0.33 10.77 7.12
CA TYR A 16 -0.69 9.36 7.04
C TYR A 16 -1.57 8.93 8.23
N GLU A 17 -2.38 7.90 8.04
CA GLU A 17 -3.12 7.24 9.13
C GLU A 17 -2.16 6.37 9.94
N ASP A 18 -2.05 6.63 11.24
CA ASP A 18 -1.06 6.03 12.15
C ASP A 18 -1.03 4.51 12.07
N LEU A 19 -2.19 3.88 12.24
CA LEU A 19 -2.29 2.42 12.26
C LEU A 19 -2.05 1.79 10.89
N GLU A 20 -2.47 2.46 9.83
CA GLU A 20 -2.35 1.94 8.47
C GLU A 20 -0.91 1.92 7.95
N LEU A 21 -0.02 2.71 8.56
CA LEU A 21 1.43 2.64 8.32
C LEU A 21 2.10 1.67 9.30
N TRP A 22 1.90 1.87 10.61
CA TRP A 22 2.71 1.18 11.60
C TRP A 22 2.30 -0.28 11.82
N TYR A 23 1.01 -0.62 11.75
CA TYR A 23 0.57 -2.00 11.88
C TYR A 23 1.19 -2.90 10.79
N PRO A 24 1.13 -2.56 9.48
CA PRO A 24 1.82 -3.31 8.45
C PRO A 24 3.34 -3.37 8.66
N VAL A 25 3.99 -2.26 9.01
CA VAL A 25 5.45 -2.23 9.25
C VAL A 25 5.85 -3.29 10.28
N TYR A 26 5.20 -3.31 11.43
CA TYR A 26 5.54 -4.27 12.49
C TYR A 26 5.09 -5.68 12.14
N ARG A 27 3.91 -5.84 11.55
CA ARG A 27 3.38 -7.17 11.20
C ARG A 27 4.26 -7.89 10.17
N PHE A 28 4.78 -7.19 9.18
CA PHE A 28 5.65 -7.80 8.18
C PHE A 28 7.08 -8.00 8.69
N ARG A 29 7.59 -7.13 9.56
CA ARG A 29 8.86 -7.37 10.28
C ARG A 29 8.77 -8.60 11.17
N GLU A 30 7.69 -8.76 11.93
CA GLU A 30 7.43 -9.94 12.75
C GLU A 30 7.38 -11.22 11.92
N ALA A 31 6.79 -11.17 10.72
CA ALA A 31 6.77 -12.30 9.79
C ALA A 31 8.13 -12.61 9.15
N GLY A 32 9.16 -11.79 9.36
CA GLY A 32 10.53 -12.00 8.91
C GLY A 32 10.85 -11.36 7.57
N ALA A 33 10.00 -10.47 7.04
CA ALA A 33 10.32 -9.68 5.85
C ALA A 33 11.30 -8.54 6.17
N LYS A 34 12.12 -8.18 5.20
CA LYS A 34 12.74 -6.86 5.16
C LYS A 34 11.65 -5.83 4.84
N VAL A 35 11.49 -4.80 5.69
CA VAL A 35 10.53 -3.71 5.47
C VAL A 35 11.28 -2.40 5.31
N THR A 36 11.04 -1.71 4.21
CA THR A 36 11.61 -0.39 3.91
C THR A 36 10.47 0.63 3.84
N VAL A 37 10.53 1.65 4.68
CA VAL A 37 9.63 2.81 4.59
C VAL A 37 10.15 3.74 3.51
N VAL A 38 9.34 4.00 2.49
CA VAL A 38 9.72 4.77 1.30
C VAL A 38 8.94 6.08 1.26
N GLY A 39 9.64 7.20 1.27
CA GLY A 39 9.06 8.53 1.22
C GLY A 39 9.24 9.26 -0.12
N GLY A 40 8.61 10.43 -0.24
CA GLY A 40 8.67 11.29 -1.44
C GLY A 40 9.92 12.20 -1.51
N GLY A 41 10.80 12.22 -0.48
CA GLY A 41 12.02 13.01 -0.51
C GLY A 41 12.32 13.81 0.76
N ALA A 42 11.34 14.00 1.66
CA ALA A 42 11.60 14.63 2.95
C ALA A 42 12.36 13.70 3.90
N SER A 43 13.07 14.28 4.88
CA SER A 43 13.82 13.51 5.89
C SER A 43 12.94 12.89 6.97
N GLY A 44 11.67 13.29 7.07
CA GLY A 44 10.70 12.77 8.01
C GLY A 44 9.29 13.24 7.68
N TYR A 45 8.31 12.52 8.16
CA TYR A 45 6.89 12.80 7.99
C TYR A 45 6.15 12.67 9.32
N SER A 46 5.01 13.33 9.42
CA SER A 46 4.14 13.27 10.60
C SER A 46 2.77 12.70 10.23
N SER A 47 2.24 11.82 11.09
CA SER A 47 0.88 11.32 10.91
C SER A 47 -0.16 12.42 11.11
N LYS A 48 -1.42 12.12 10.80
CA LYS A 48 -2.53 13.04 11.09
C LYS A 48 -2.74 13.30 12.59
N HIS A 49 -2.16 12.47 13.46
CA HIS A 49 -2.15 12.67 14.92
C HIS A 49 -0.79 13.11 15.47
N GLY A 50 0.15 13.46 14.62
CA GLY A 50 1.46 13.98 15.01
C GLY A 50 2.53 12.93 15.31
N TYR A 51 2.28 11.65 15.01
CA TYR A 51 3.28 10.60 15.22
C TYR A 51 4.32 10.61 14.10
N PRO A 52 5.62 10.69 14.42
CA PRO A 52 6.66 10.83 13.39
C PRO A 52 7.02 9.49 12.75
N VAL A 53 7.44 9.55 11.48
CA VAL A 53 8.13 8.47 10.79
C VAL A 53 9.33 9.02 10.03
N THR A 54 10.46 8.34 10.14
CA THR A 54 11.66 8.60 9.33
C THR A 54 11.69 7.58 8.20
N PRO A 55 11.65 7.98 6.92
CA PRO A 55 11.75 7.05 5.82
C PRO A 55 13.17 6.45 5.75
N ASP A 56 13.24 5.17 5.36
CA ASP A 56 14.51 4.47 5.14
C ASP A 56 15.11 4.83 3.76
N ALA A 57 14.25 5.19 2.81
CA ALA A 57 14.65 5.52 1.44
C ALA A 57 13.65 6.50 0.78
N THR A 58 14.05 7.10 -0.33
CA THR A 58 13.17 7.89 -1.19
C THR A 58 12.77 7.12 -2.44
N ALA A 59 11.56 7.38 -2.96
CA ALA A 59 11.05 6.69 -4.14
C ALA A 59 11.95 6.83 -5.38
N GLU A 60 12.65 7.95 -5.52
CA GLU A 60 13.58 8.17 -6.63
C GLU A 60 14.84 7.29 -6.56
N LYS A 61 15.19 6.78 -5.37
CA LYS A 61 16.42 6.02 -5.13
C LYS A 61 16.21 4.51 -4.99
N VAL A 62 14.98 4.05 -5.10
CA VAL A 62 14.66 2.62 -5.01
C VAL A 62 14.23 2.07 -6.37
N ASN A 63 14.41 0.76 -6.56
CA ASN A 63 13.98 0.07 -7.77
C ASN A 63 12.80 -0.85 -7.45
N ALA A 64 11.75 -0.80 -8.27
CA ALA A 64 10.58 -1.67 -8.13
C ALA A 64 10.95 -3.16 -8.17
N ALA A 65 12.03 -3.54 -8.84
CA ALA A 65 12.52 -4.91 -8.90
C ALA A 65 12.99 -5.46 -7.55
N ASP A 66 13.34 -4.58 -6.62
CA ASP A 66 13.85 -4.96 -5.29
C ASP A 66 12.74 -5.38 -4.32
N PHE A 67 11.48 -5.12 -4.66
CA PHE A 67 10.34 -5.36 -3.77
C PHE A 67 9.46 -6.51 -4.23
N ASP A 68 8.99 -7.29 -3.26
CA ASP A 68 7.94 -8.30 -3.43
C ASP A 68 6.53 -7.72 -3.21
N ALA A 69 6.45 -6.60 -2.48
CA ALA A 69 5.21 -5.88 -2.25
C ALA A 69 5.43 -4.38 -2.05
N VAL A 70 4.43 -3.57 -2.40
CA VAL A 70 4.27 -2.19 -1.95
C VAL A 70 2.95 -2.03 -1.22
N ILE A 71 2.98 -1.39 -0.04
CA ILE A 71 1.82 -1.12 0.82
C ILE A 71 1.62 0.37 0.90
N ILE A 72 0.37 0.79 0.71
CA ILE A 72 -0.03 2.18 0.62
C ILE A 72 -1.03 2.46 1.76
N PRO A 73 -0.59 3.09 2.85
CA PRO A 73 -1.49 3.56 3.90
C PRO A 73 -2.34 4.73 3.44
N GLY A 74 -3.43 4.98 4.16
CA GLY A 74 -4.34 6.09 3.91
C GLY A 74 -4.06 7.31 4.77
N GLY A 75 -5.12 7.87 5.37
CA GLY A 75 -5.14 9.22 5.89
C GLY A 75 -5.24 10.22 4.75
N TYR A 76 -4.61 11.39 4.87
CA TYR A 76 -4.49 12.36 3.78
C TYR A 76 -3.19 12.19 2.98
N ALA A 77 -2.29 11.34 3.42
CA ALA A 77 -1.01 11.11 2.77
C ALA A 77 -1.12 10.70 1.29
N PRO A 78 -2.09 9.88 0.83
CA PRO A 78 -2.22 9.52 -0.58
C PRO A 78 -2.42 10.71 -1.52
N ASP A 79 -3.10 11.78 -1.08
CA ASP A 79 -3.20 13.02 -1.85
C ASP A 79 -1.82 13.65 -2.09
N ARG A 80 -0.94 13.59 -1.10
CA ARG A 80 0.43 14.11 -1.19
C ARG A 80 1.34 13.16 -1.96
N MET A 81 1.25 11.85 -1.70
CA MET A 81 2.03 10.83 -2.41
C MET A 81 1.85 10.91 -3.93
N ARG A 82 0.61 11.10 -4.40
CA ARG A 82 0.30 11.17 -5.84
C ARG A 82 0.90 12.37 -6.56
N ARG A 83 1.39 13.37 -5.83
CA ARG A 83 2.10 14.53 -6.38
C ARG A 83 3.55 14.18 -6.74
N HIS A 84 4.09 13.08 -6.20
CA HIS A 84 5.45 12.60 -6.46
C HIS A 84 5.41 11.53 -7.56
N LYS A 85 5.85 11.90 -8.77
CA LYS A 85 5.86 10.96 -9.91
C LYS A 85 6.59 9.65 -9.58
N ALA A 86 7.71 9.70 -8.87
CA ALA A 86 8.48 8.51 -8.51
C ALA A 86 7.71 7.54 -7.61
N MET A 87 6.85 8.04 -6.71
CA MET A 87 6.00 7.19 -5.87
C MET A 87 4.90 6.51 -6.71
N VAL A 88 4.29 7.25 -7.63
CA VAL A 88 3.27 6.70 -8.55
C VAL A 88 3.88 5.64 -9.48
N ASP A 89 5.05 5.93 -10.04
CA ASP A 89 5.77 5.00 -10.92
C ASP A 89 6.18 3.73 -10.16
N LEU A 90 6.65 3.85 -8.90
CA LEU A 90 6.98 2.68 -8.08
C LEU A 90 5.77 1.73 -7.91
N VAL A 91 4.60 2.28 -7.63
CA VAL A 91 3.35 1.48 -7.52
C VAL A 91 3.03 0.79 -8.84
N ARG A 92 3.07 1.53 -9.95
CA ARG A 92 2.80 1.01 -11.29
C ARG A 92 3.77 -0.11 -11.67
N ASP A 93 5.06 0.10 -11.43
CA ASP A 93 6.12 -0.82 -11.85
C ASP A 93 6.12 -2.10 -11.01
N VAL A 94 5.87 -2.01 -9.69
CA VAL A 94 5.68 -3.18 -8.82
C VAL A 94 4.48 -3.99 -9.30
N PHE A 95 3.36 -3.32 -9.62
CA PHE A 95 2.15 -3.98 -10.14
C PHE A 95 2.42 -4.69 -11.48
N ALA A 96 3.07 -4.01 -12.43
CA ALA A 96 3.39 -4.54 -13.75
C ALA A 96 4.31 -5.77 -13.70
N ARG A 97 5.13 -5.88 -12.65
CA ARG A 97 5.99 -7.05 -12.39
C ARG A 97 5.24 -8.23 -11.76
N GLY A 98 3.92 -8.13 -11.58
CA GLY A 98 3.13 -9.16 -10.91
C GLY A 98 3.37 -9.27 -9.40
N LYS A 99 4.08 -8.30 -8.82
CA LYS A 99 4.32 -8.23 -7.38
C LYS A 99 3.11 -7.63 -6.66
N VAL A 100 3.00 -7.87 -5.36
CA VAL A 100 1.82 -7.46 -4.58
C VAL A 100 1.77 -5.94 -4.46
N VAL A 101 0.62 -5.36 -4.82
CA VAL A 101 0.28 -3.97 -4.55
C VAL A 101 -0.91 -3.97 -3.61
N ALA A 102 -0.76 -3.32 -2.45
CA ALA A 102 -1.79 -3.30 -1.43
C ALA A 102 -2.09 -1.87 -0.98
N ALA A 103 -3.37 -1.51 -0.93
CA ALA A 103 -3.81 -0.19 -0.49
C ALA A 103 -4.98 -0.28 0.48
N ILE A 104 -4.98 0.57 1.49
CA ILE A 104 -6.06 0.66 2.47
C ILE A 104 -6.60 2.09 2.53
N CYS A 105 -7.91 2.22 2.78
CA CYS A 105 -8.57 3.50 3.00
C CYS A 105 -8.44 4.44 1.78
N HIS A 106 -7.92 5.66 1.97
CA HIS A 106 -7.63 6.60 0.89
C HIS A 106 -6.39 6.23 0.06
N GLY A 107 -5.66 5.18 0.44
CA GLY A 107 -4.55 4.65 -0.36
C GLY A 107 -4.96 4.27 -1.78
N GLY A 108 -6.24 3.98 -2.01
CA GLY A 108 -6.80 3.75 -3.34
C GLY A 108 -6.54 4.85 -4.36
N TRP A 109 -6.36 6.10 -3.94
CA TRP A 109 -5.99 7.19 -4.85
C TRP A 109 -4.66 6.97 -5.55
N MET A 110 -3.71 6.31 -4.90
CA MET A 110 -2.45 5.94 -5.54
C MET A 110 -2.65 4.90 -6.65
N LEU A 111 -3.61 3.98 -6.47
CA LEU A 111 -3.99 3.00 -7.48
C LEU A 111 -4.63 3.66 -8.70
N VAL A 112 -5.46 4.69 -8.47
CA VAL A 112 -6.04 5.53 -9.53
C VAL A 112 -4.92 6.21 -10.33
N SER A 113 -4.00 6.88 -9.65
CA SER A 113 -2.89 7.61 -10.30
C SER A 113 -1.91 6.67 -11.02
N ALA A 114 -1.70 5.45 -10.53
CA ALA A 114 -0.87 4.44 -11.15
C ALA A 114 -1.55 3.72 -12.32
N ASP A 115 -2.86 3.96 -12.58
CA ASP A 115 -3.68 3.31 -13.63
C ASP A 115 -3.67 1.77 -13.54
N VAL A 116 -3.84 1.22 -12.34
CA VAL A 116 -3.82 -0.24 -12.11
C VAL A 116 -5.18 -0.84 -11.78
N LEU A 117 -6.25 -0.05 -11.81
CA LEU A 117 -7.60 -0.47 -11.37
C LEU A 117 -8.50 -0.98 -12.48
N ARG A 118 -8.18 -0.72 -13.74
CA ARG A 118 -9.07 -1.03 -14.88
C ARG A 118 -9.43 -2.51 -14.94
N GLY A 119 -10.73 -2.80 -14.78
CA GLY A 119 -11.29 -4.17 -14.76
C GLY A 119 -10.98 -4.97 -13.50
N ARG A 120 -10.32 -4.38 -12.48
CA ARG A 120 -9.97 -5.06 -11.23
C ARG A 120 -11.07 -4.93 -10.19
N LYS A 121 -11.23 -5.97 -9.38
CA LYS A 121 -12.03 -5.88 -8.15
C LYS A 121 -11.23 -5.15 -7.09
N ALA A 122 -11.87 -4.20 -6.40
CA ALA A 122 -11.23 -3.43 -5.34
C ALA A 122 -12.25 -2.89 -4.34
N THR A 123 -11.75 -2.58 -3.15
CA THR A 123 -12.46 -1.79 -2.14
C THR A 123 -11.61 -0.60 -1.70
N CYS A 124 -12.20 0.32 -0.97
CA CYS A 124 -11.53 1.50 -0.42
C CYS A 124 -12.39 2.12 0.69
N PHE A 125 -11.88 3.16 1.32
CA PHE A 125 -12.73 4.03 2.14
C PHE A 125 -13.88 4.58 1.30
N PHE A 126 -15.10 4.55 1.84
CA PHE A 126 -16.33 4.80 1.07
C PHE A 126 -16.35 6.16 0.36
N ALA A 127 -15.68 7.18 0.94
CA ALA A 127 -15.68 8.54 0.38
C ALA A 127 -14.95 8.65 -0.97
N ILE A 128 -14.09 7.71 -1.32
CA ILE A 128 -13.37 7.69 -2.59
C ILE A 128 -13.81 6.56 -3.53
N LYS A 129 -14.93 5.92 -3.22
CA LYS A 129 -15.52 4.86 -4.05
C LYS A 129 -15.69 5.29 -5.51
N ASP A 130 -16.23 6.48 -5.72
CA ASP A 130 -16.52 6.99 -7.07
C ASP A 130 -15.23 7.19 -7.88
N ASP A 131 -14.13 7.58 -7.22
CA ASP A 131 -12.82 7.72 -7.87
C ASP A 131 -12.30 6.38 -8.38
N LEU A 132 -12.45 5.31 -7.60
CA LEU A 132 -12.05 3.97 -8.02
C LEU A 132 -12.93 3.43 -9.15
N VAL A 133 -14.25 3.63 -9.05
CA VAL A 133 -15.20 3.20 -10.09
C VAL A 133 -14.90 3.95 -11.40
N ASN A 134 -14.69 5.26 -11.35
CA ASN A 134 -14.35 6.08 -12.52
C ASN A 134 -12.99 5.68 -13.13
N ALA A 135 -12.07 5.16 -12.32
CA ALA A 135 -10.81 4.57 -12.79
C ALA A 135 -10.95 3.14 -13.35
N GLY A 136 -12.17 2.61 -13.41
CA GLY A 136 -12.49 1.31 -14.00
C GLY A 136 -12.50 0.13 -13.04
N ALA A 137 -12.48 0.37 -11.72
CA ALA A 137 -12.58 -0.69 -10.73
C ALA A 137 -14.01 -1.26 -10.64
N ARG A 138 -14.11 -2.55 -10.36
CA ARG A 138 -15.33 -3.21 -9.89
C ARG A 138 -15.32 -3.17 -8.36
N TYR A 139 -16.03 -2.20 -7.80
CA TYR A 139 -16.06 -1.97 -6.35
C TYR A 139 -16.85 -3.05 -5.61
N GLU A 140 -16.27 -3.57 -4.52
CA GLU A 140 -16.91 -4.47 -3.57
C GLU A 140 -16.75 -3.90 -2.15
N ASP A 141 -17.85 -3.72 -1.41
CA ASP A 141 -17.77 -3.28 0.00
C ASP A 141 -17.49 -4.50 0.91
N ARG A 142 -16.21 -4.80 1.10
CA ARG A 142 -15.72 -5.91 1.93
C ARG A 142 -14.49 -5.47 2.73
N GLU A 143 -14.25 -6.11 3.86
CA GLU A 143 -13.09 -5.81 4.71
C GLU A 143 -11.75 -5.98 3.97
N VAL A 144 -11.67 -6.92 3.04
CA VAL A 144 -10.53 -7.10 2.14
C VAL A 144 -11.02 -7.66 0.81
N VAL A 145 -10.49 -7.11 -0.28
CA VAL A 145 -10.68 -7.61 -1.64
C VAL A 145 -9.32 -7.92 -2.23
N ARG A 146 -9.14 -9.16 -2.71
CA ARG A 146 -7.96 -9.57 -3.47
C ARG A 146 -8.35 -9.89 -4.90
N ASP A 147 -7.64 -9.30 -5.85
CA ASP A 147 -7.74 -9.62 -7.28
C ASP A 147 -6.32 -9.83 -7.84
N GLY A 148 -5.91 -11.09 -7.94
CA GLY A 148 -4.55 -11.42 -8.33
C GLY A 148 -3.50 -10.89 -7.35
N ASN A 149 -2.68 -9.96 -7.83
CA ASN A 149 -1.65 -9.28 -7.04
C ASN A 149 -2.10 -7.96 -6.41
N LEU A 150 -3.37 -7.57 -6.59
CA LEU A 150 -3.96 -6.39 -5.95
C LEU A 150 -4.70 -6.79 -4.67
N VAL A 151 -4.41 -6.11 -3.54
CA VAL A 151 -5.10 -6.31 -2.25
C VAL A 151 -5.58 -4.96 -1.75
N THR A 152 -6.85 -4.83 -1.43
CA THR A 152 -7.42 -3.56 -0.95
C THR A 152 -8.29 -3.76 0.29
N SER A 153 -8.33 -2.75 1.17
CA SER A 153 -9.16 -2.69 2.37
C SER A 153 -9.71 -1.28 2.59
N ARG A 154 -10.64 -1.11 3.54
CA ARG A 154 -11.46 0.11 3.66
C ARG A 154 -10.97 1.09 4.73
N LYS A 155 -10.51 0.59 5.89
CA LYS A 155 -10.31 1.38 7.11
C LYS A 155 -9.45 0.64 8.13
N PRO A 156 -8.98 1.30 9.22
CA PRO A 156 -8.08 0.68 10.19
C PRO A 156 -8.57 -0.64 10.80
N GLU A 157 -9.88 -0.78 11.02
CA GLU A 157 -10.45 -2.02 11.58
C GLU A 157 -10.24 -3.24 10.67
N ASP A 158 -10.05 -3.01 9.38
CA ASP A 158 -9.79 -4.08 8.39
C ASP A 158 -8.32 -4.54 8.36
N LEU A 159 -7.40 -3.85 9.05
CA LEU A 159 -5.95 -4.13 9.02
C LEU A 159 -5.58 -5.58 9.30
N PRO A 160 -6.21 -6.29 10.26
CA PRO A 160 -5.88 -7.70 10.47
C PRO A 160 -6.17 -8.58 9.24
N ALA A 161 -7.33 -8.39 8.59
CA ALA A 161 -7.69 -9.13 7.37
C ALA A 161 -6.79 -8.72 6.19
N PHE A 162 -6.53 -7.42 6.03
CA PHE A 162 -5.63 -6.87 5.04
C PHE A 162 -4.24 -7.48 5.11
N CYS A 163 -3.60 -7.45 6.28
CA CYS A 163 -2.25 -7.97 6.45
C CYS A 163 -2.19 -9.50 6.30
N ARG A 164 -3.18 -10.25 6.81
CA ARG A 164 -3.24 -11.71 6.58
C ARG A 164 -3.31 -12.05 5.09
N THR A 165 -4.12 -11.32 4.33
CA THR A 165 -4.26 -11.56 2.88
C THR A 165 -2.97 -11.25 2.14
N ILE A 166 -2.25 -10.19 2.52
CA ILE A 166 -0.93 -9.87 1.94
C ILE A 166 0.10 -10.96 2.29
N LEU A 167 0.12 -11.42 3.56
CA LEU A 167 0.99 -12.52 3.98
C LEU A 167 0.77 -13.77 3.13
N GLN A 168 -0.49 -14.18 2.93
CA GLN A 168 -0.84 -15.30 2.07
C GLN A 168 -0.38 -15.10 0.62
N ALA A 169 -0.56 -13.88 0.09
CA ALA A 169 -0.13 -13.56 -1.27
C ALA A 169 1.40 -13.66 -1.43
N LEU A 170 2.17 -13.27 -0.41
CA LEU A 170 3.63 -13.28 -0.43
C LEU A 170 4.25 -14.65 -0.14
N SER A 171 3.61 -15.45 0.71
CA SER A 171 4.08 -16.80 1.06
C SER A 171 3.82 -17.84 -0.02
N GLY A 172 2.98 -17.52 -1.02
CA GLY A 172 2.56 -18.49 -2.04
C GLY A 172 1.57 -19.53 -1.53
N ALA A 173 1.05 -19.36 -0.30
CA ALA A 173 0.02 -20.24 0.24
C ALA A 173 -1.25 -20.13 -0.62
N LYS A 174 -1.67 -21.24 -1.22
CA LYS A 174 -2.96 -21.34 -1.91
C LYS A 174 -4.08 -21.19 -0.88
N THR A 175 -5.03 -20.32 -1.14
CA THR A 175 -6.31 -20.24 -0.43
C THR A 175 -7.11 -21.52 -0.67
#